data_786329fe733a43424af5601e1350efa3
#
_entry.id   786329fe733a43424af5601e1350efa3
#
_cell.length_a   1.000
_cell.length_b   1.000
_cell.length_c   1.000
_cell.angle_alpha   90.00
_cell.angle_beta   90.00
_cell.angle_gamma   90.00
#
_symmetry.space_group_name_H-M   'P 1'
#
loop_
_entity.id
_entity.type
_entity.pdbx_description
1 polymer ?
#
loop_
_entity_poly.entity_id
_entity_poly.type
_entity_poly.pdbx_seq_one_letter_code
_entity_poly.pdbx_strand_id
1 'polypeptide(L)'
;MSGYHSAQVDVPVRLNTNESPFPPPAAWLEAVADIARSIQWNRYPDRAVTELRETIARRHNVSPANVFVANGSNEVLQTILLAYGGAGRCVATFEPTYQMYSQIARVTGAEVVQGERRADLTLDALEIERVLTRHKPSVSFLCNPNNPTGTLARPGDLIEFMELCPSNVI
;
A
#
# COMPACT_ATOMS: atom_id res chain seq x y z
N MET A 1 21.79 -2.99 4.66
CA MET A 1 20.33 -3.27 4.53
C MET A 1 20.18 -4.60 3.82
N SER A 2 19.49 -5.58 4.40
CA SER A 2 19.07 -6.76 3.66
C SER A 2 17.90 -6.38 2.76
N GLY A 3 17.99 -6.66 1.45
CA GLY A 3 16.90 -6.41 0.53
C GLY A 3 15.71 -7.34 0.79
N TYR A 4 14.54 -6.97 0.32
CA TYR A 4 13.38 -7.87 0.28
C TYR A 4 13.66 -9.00 -0.72
N HIS A 5 13.66 -10.22 -0.23
CA HIS A 5 13.78 -11.41 -1.08
C HIS A 5 12.52 -12.27 -0.90
N SER A 6 11.66 -12.24 -1.91
CA SER A 6 10.68 -13.32 -2.10
C SER A 6 11.37 -14.44 -2.88
N ALA A 7 11.43 -15.63 -2.30
CA ALA A 7 12.01 -16.78 -2.98
C ALA A 7 11.19 -17.10 -4.25
N GLN A 8 11.85 -17.03 -5.41
CA GLN A 8 11.26 -17.50 -6.67
C GLN A 8 11.61 -18.99 -6.83
N VAL A 9 10.65 -19.84 -6.51
CA VAL A 9 10.80 -21.29 -6.60
C VAL A 9 9.87 -21.83 -7.67
N ASP A 10 10.35 -22.78 -8.44
CA ASP A 10 9.54 -23.50 -9.43
C ASP A 10 8.81 -24.65 -8.74
N VAL A 11 7.57 -24.41 -8.37
CA VAL A 11 6.69 -25.34 -7.66
C VAL A 11 5.28 -25.30 -8.23
N PRO A 12 4.54 -26.43 -8.24
CA PRO A 12 3.18 -26.47 -8.77
C PRO A 12 2.19 -25.53 -8.07
N VAL A 13 2.40 -25.28 -6.77
CA VAL A 13 1.57 -24.39 -5.97
C VAL A 13 2.45 -23.34 -5.30
N ARG A 14 2.25 -22.08 -5.66
CA ARG A 14 2.99 -20.94 -5.10
C ARG A 14 2.09 -20.11 -4.20
N LEU A 15 2.43 -20.02 -2.91
CA LEU A 15 1.63 -19.32 -1.90
C LEU A 15 2.40 -18.18 -1.21
N ASN A 16 3.64 -17.92 -1.61
CA ASN A 16 4.54 -17.01 -0.91
C ASN A 16 4.54 -15.57 -1.43
N THR A 17 3.85 -15.29 -2.55
CA THR A 17 3.88 -13.98 -3.22
C THR A 17 2.51 -13.32 -3.35
N ASN A 18 1.47 -13.94 -2.81
CA ASN A 18 0.09 -13.46 -2.85
C ASN A 18 -0.43 -13.23 -4.28
N GLU A 19 0.03 -14.08 -5.23
CA GLU A 19 -0.36 -14.03 -6.64
C GLU A 19 -1.70 -14.75 -6.87
N SER A 20 -2.45 -14.32 -7.89
CA SER A 20 -3.64 -15.05 -8.32
C SER A 20 -3.23 -16.39 -8.94
N PRO A 21 -3.84 -17.52 -8.54
CA PRO A 21 -3.58 -18.83 -9.16
C PRO A 21 -4.24 -18.96 -10.55
N PHE A 22 -5.11 -18.02 -10.93
CA PHE A 22 -5.85 -18.05 -12.18
C PHE A 22 -5.28 -17.03 -13.16
N PRO A 23 -5.05 -17.43 -14.43
CA PRO A 23 -4.69 -16.48 -15.49
C PRO A 23 -5.87 -15.55 -15.79
N PRO A 24 -5.61 -14.39 -16.41
CA PRO A 24 -6.68 -13.54 -16.92
C PRO A 24 -7.55 -14.28 -17.94
N PRO A 25 -8.85 -13.95 -18.06
CA PRO A 25 -9.72 -14.51 -19.09
C PRO A 25 -9.17 -14.27 -20.50
N ALA A 26 -9.33 -15.25 -21.42
CA ALA A 26 -8.82 -15.15 -22.80
C ALA A 26 -9.34 -13.91 -23.53
N ALA A 27 -10.64 -13.60 -23.42
CA ALA A 27 -11.23 -12.41 -24.04
C ALA A 27 -10.60 -11.10 -23.54
N TRP A 28 -10.19 -11.04 -22.27
CA TRP A 28 -9.48 -9.89 -21.73
C TRP A 28 -8.07 -9.76 -22.33
N LEU A 29 -7.35 -10.88 -22.48
CA LEU A 29 -6.02 -10.89 -23.10
C LEU A 29 -6.07 -10.45 -24.56
N GLU A 30 -7.07 -10.89 -25.32
CA GLU A 30 -7.29 -10.45 -26.70
C GLU A 30 -7.58 -8.95 -26.78
N ALA A 31 -8.48 -8.44 -25.94
CA ALA A 31 -8.78 -7.00 -25.88
C ALA A 31 -7.55 -6.15 -25.54
N VAL A 32 -6.72 -6.58 -24.58
CA VAL A 32 -5.45 -5.91 -24.24
C VAL A 32 -4.49 -5.93 -25.44
N ALA A 33 -4.37 -7.06 -26.15
CA ALA A 33 -3.51 -7.16 -27.32
C ALA A 33 -3.96 -6.23 -28.45
N ASP A 34 -5.26 -6.08 -28.67
CA ASP A 34 -5.80 -5.17 -29.68
C ASP A 34 -5.57 -3.70 -29.33
N ILE A 35 -5.79 -3.33 -28.05
CA ILE A 35 -5.47 -1.99 -27.56
C ILE A 35 -3.97 -1.72 -27.73
N ALA A 36 -3.11 -2.66 -27.33
CA ALA A 36 -1.68 -2.50 -27.46
C ALA A 36 -1.21 -2.26 -28.91
N ARG A 37 -1.85 -2.89 -29.89
CA ARG A 37 -1.57 -2.65 -31.31
C ARG A 37 -2.00 -1.26 -31.78
N SER A 38 -3.00 -0.64 -31.15
CA SER A 38 -3.52 0.68 -31.52
C SER A 38 -2.75 1.84 -30.88
N ILE A 39 -1.95 1.59 -29.82
CA ILE A 39 -1.22 2.61 -29.11
C ILE A 39 -0.07 3.16 -29.96
N GLN A 40 0.07 4.48 -29.98
CA GLN A 40 1.22 5.16 -30.56
C GLN A 40 2.39 5.16 -29.56
N TRP A 41 3.15 4.07 -29.51
CA TRP A 41 4.23 3.84 -28.57
C TRP A 41 5.37 4.89 -28.60
N ASN A 42 5.46 5.65 -29.68
CA ASN A 42 6.42 6.75 -29.85
C ASN A 42 5.90 8.10 -29.31
N ARG A 43 4.76 8.11 -28.64
CA ARG A 43 4.17 9.30 -28.03
C ARG A 43 4.06 9.16 -26.52
N TYR A 44 4.11 10.29 -25.82
CA TYR A 44 3.81 10.30 -24.39
C TYR A 44 2.36 9.94 -24.16
N PRO A 45 2.08 9.13 -23.10
CA PRO A 45 0.70 8.86 -22.69
C PRO A 45 0.06 10.11 -22.06
N ASP A 46 -1.26 10.03 -21.80
CA ASP A 46 -1.94 11.01 -20.97
C ASP A 46 -1.34 11.02 -19.56
N ARG A 47 -0.62 12.11 -19.24
CA ARG A 47 0.05 12.24 -17.93
C ARG A 47 -0.92 12.38 -16.76
N ALA A 48 -2.14 12.83 -17.02
CA ALA A 48 -3.19 12.94 -16.00
C ALA A 48 -3.88 11.62 -15.74
N VAL A 49 -3.70 10.62 -16.63
CA VAL A 49 -4.36 9.30 -16.57
C VAL A 49 -5.87 9.45 -16.37
N THR A 50 -6.47 10.38 -17.11
CA THR A 50 -7.80 10.94 -16.88
C THR A 50 -8.87 9.85 -16.85
N GLU A 51 -8.94 9.04 -17.92
CA GLU A 51 -9.98 8.01 -18.08
C GLU A 51 -9.93 6.94 -16.97
N LEU A 52 -8.73 6.49 -16.60
CA LEU A 52 -8.55 5.50 -15.54
C LEU A 52 -8.95 6.08 -14.17
N ARG A 53 -8.53 7.31 -13.86
CA ARG A 53 -8.88 7.99 -12.61
C ARG A 53 -10.39 8.21 -12.50
N GLU A 54 -11.05 8.63 -13.56
CA GLU A 54 -12.51 8.77 -13.60
C GLU A 54 -13.23 7.44 -13.42
N THR A 55 -12.72 6.38 -14.03
CA THR A 55 -13.30 5.04 -13.91
C THR A 55 -13.20 4.50 -12.48
N ILE A 56 -12.04 4.65 -11.85
CA ILE A 56 -11.83 4.29 -10.44
C ILE A 56 -12.73 5.15 -9.54
N ALA A 57 -12.76 6.45 -9.77
CA ALA A 57 -13.57 7.38 -8.98
C ALA A 57 -15.06 7.03 -9.00
N ARG A 58 -15.61 6.74 -10.18
CA ARG A 58 -17.00 6.28 -10.33
C ARG A 58 -17.26 4.98 -9.56
N ARG A 59 -16.34 4.02 -9.64
CA ARG A 59 -16.48 2.73 -8.93
C ARG A 59 -16.50 2.88 -7.41
N HIS A 60 -15.77 3.85 -6.88
CA HIS A 60 -15.64 4.10 -5.44
C HIS A 60 -16.47 5.27 -4.93
N ASN A 61 -17.28 5.89 -5.79
CA ASN A 61 -18.12 7.05 -5.47
C ASN A 61 -17.33 8.20 -4.82
N VAL A 62 -16.18 8.52 -5.42
CA VAL A 62 -15.32 9.64 -5.01
C VAL A 62 -15.04 10.56 -6.21
N SER A 63 -14.47 11.74 -5.96
CA SER A 63 -14.01 12.63 -7.04
C SER A 63 -12.74 12.06 -7.71
N PRO A 64 -12.53 12.23 -9.03
CA PRO A 64 -11.26 11.92 -9.68
C PRO A 64 -10.04 12.60 -9.04
N ALA A 65 -10.23 13.73 -8.36
CA ALA A 65 -9.18 14.41 -7.59
C ALA A 65 -8.69 13.59 -6.38
N ASN A 66 -9.52 12.66 -5.89
CA ASN A 66 -9.17 11.76 -4.79
C ASN A 66 -8.49 10.46 -5.25
N VAL A 67 -8.18 10.33 -6.55
CA VAL A 67 -7.58 9.13 -7.11
C VAL A 67 -6.16 9.43 -7.59
N PHE A 68 -5.21 8.70 -7.06
CA PHE A 68 -3.83 8.65 -7.52
C PHE A 68 -3.53 7.25 -8.07
N VAL A 69 -2.82 7.18 -9.19
CA VAL A 69 -2.47 5.92 -9.86
C VAL A 69 -0.97 5.88 -10.16
N ALA A 70 -0.39 4.69 -10.09
CA ALA A 70 1.01 4.43 -10.38
C ALA A 70 1.22 2.97 -10.82
N ASN A 71 2.46 2.57 -11.14
CA ASN A 71 2.79 1.20 -11.54
C ASN A 71 2.90 0.28 -10.32
N GLY A 72 1.74 -0.10 -9.80
CA GLY A 72 1.61 -0.95 -8.62
C GLY A 72 1.71 -0.18 -7.30
N SER A 73 1.30 -0.87 -6.21
CA SER A 73 1.22 -0.28 -4.88
C SER A 73 2.56 0.21 -4.33
N ASN A 74 3.67 -0.43 -4.68
CA ASN A 74 4.98 -0.01 -4.20
C ASN A 74 5.38 1.39 -4.71
N GLU A 75 5.04 1.74 -5.95
CA GLU A 75 5.27 3.09 -6.47
C GLU A 75 4.35 4.12 -5.80
N VAL A 76 3.10 3.75 -5.52
CA VAL A 76 2.18 4.59 -4.72
C VAL A 76 2.77 4.86 -3.33
N LEU A 77 3.20 3.81 -2.63
CA LEU A 77 3.81 3.92 -1.30
C LEU A 77 5.08 4.78 -1.33
N GLN A 78 5.93 4.56 -2.33
CA GLN A 78 7.14 5.37 -2.51
C GLN A 78 6.81 6.83 -2.74
N THR A 79 5.82 7.13 -3.56
CA THR A 79 5.39 8.51 -3.83
C THR A 79 4.87 9.20 -2.56
N ILE A 80 4.04 8.49 -1.77
CA ILE A 80 3.56 9.00 -0.47
C ILE A 80 4.74 9.29 0.45
N LEU A 81 5.70 8.36 0.56
CA LEU A 81 6.85 8.50 1.46
C LEU A 81 7.86 9.55 0.99
N LEU A 82 7.97 9.81 -0.31
CA LEU A 82 8.75 10.93 -0.84
C LEU A 82 8.08 12.28 -0.53
N ALA A 83 6.74 12.33 -0.55
CA ALA A 83 6.00 13.57 -0.29
C ALA A 83 5.90 13.89 1.21
N TYR A 84 5.64 12.90 2.04
CA TYR A 84 5.30 13.09 3.46
C TYR A 84 6.30 12.47 4.45
N GLY A 85 7.19 11.58 3.98
CA GLY A 85 8.28 10.98 4.74
C GLY A 85 9.60 11.75 4.55
N GLY A 86 10.71 11.03 4.62
CA GLY A 86 12.06 11.57 4.39
C GLY A 86 12.85 11.87 5.65
N ALA A 87 14.05 12.42 5.47
CA ALA A 87 14.96 12.70 6.57
C ALA A 87 14.36 13.64 7.63
N GLY A 88 14.54 13.30 8.90
CA GLY A 88 13.98 14.05 10.03
C GLY A 88 12.50 13.81 10.29
N ARG A 89 11.87 12.89 9.55
CA ARG A 89 10.48 12.46 9.75
C ARG A 89 10.42 11.00 10.13
N CYS A 90 9.33 10.63 10.79
CA CYS A 90 9.07 9.28 11.29
C CYS A 90 7.87 8.67 10.59
N VAL A 91 7.94 7.37 10.33
CA VAL A 91 6.89 6.55 9.73
C VAL A 91 6.54 5.42 10.69
N ALA A 92 5.26 5.24 10.99
CA ALA A 92 4.78 4.19 11.88
C ALA A 92 4.22 2.99 11.13
N THR A 93 4.53 1.79 11.64
CA THR A 93 3.96 0.50 11.22
C THR A 93 3.59 -0.33 12.44
N PHE A 94 2.74 -1.36 12.28
CA PHE A 94 2.29 -2.25 13.37
C PHE A 94 2.55 -3.70 12.98
N GLU A 95 3.64 -4.25 13.54
CA GLU A 95 4.20 -5.54 13.15
C GLU A 95 3.50 -6.75 13.82
N PRO A 96 3.48 -7.92 13.14
CA PRO A 96 3.95 -8.15 11.78
C PRO A 96 3.01 -7.54 10.74
N THR A 97 3.58 -6.91 9.70
CA THR A 97 2.82 -6.30 8.60
C THR A 97 3.60 -6.34 7.28
N TYR A 98 3.12 -5.67 6.23
CA TYR A 98 3.76 -5.64 4.92
C TYR A 98 5.11 -4.91 4.99
N GLN A 99 6.19 -5.67 4.83
CA GLN A 99 7.56 -5.20 5.03
C GLN A 99 7.98 -4.02 4.14
N MET A 100 7.32 -3.85 2.98
CA MET A 100 7.67 -2.77 2.06
C MET A 100 7.40 -1.38 2.65
N TYR A 101 6.47 -1.23 3.59
CA TYR A 101 6.28 0.04 4.31
C TYR A 101 7.58 0.50 4.96
N SER A 102 8.14 -0.34 5.79
CA SER A 102 9.40 -0.05 6.50
C SER A 102 10.60 0.07 5.56
N GLN A 103 10.66 -0.75 4.51
CA GLN A 103 11.78 -0.72 3.56
C GLN A 103 11.79 0.57 2.74
N ILE A 104 10.65 0.94 2.15
CA ILE A 104 10.55 2.16 1.36
C ILE A 104 10.76 3.39 2.25
N ALA A 105 10.22 3.41 3.48
CA ALA A 105 10.45 4.49 4.42
C ALA A 105 11.96 4.71 4.70
N ARG A 106 12.71 3.64 4.95
CA ARG A 106 14.17 3.74 5.15
C ARG A 106 14.92 4.23 3.91
N VAL A 107 14.48 3.80 2.70
CA VAL A 107 15.09 4.26 1.44
C VAL A 107 14.87 5.75 1.23
N THR A 108 13.73 6.30 1.65
CA THR A 108 13.47 7.75 1.59
C THR A 108 14.18 8.54 2.70
N GLY A 109 14.88 7.85 3.61
CA GLY A 109 15.60 8.48 4.72
C GLY A 109 14.77 8.75 5.96
N ALA A 110 13.51 8.27 6.01
CA ALA A 110 12.66 8.39 7.18
C ALA A 110 13.09 7.42 8.29
N GLU A 111 12.90 7.82 9.53
CA GLU A 111 12.93 6.93 10.68
C GLU A 111 11.69 6.02 10.66
N VAL A 112 11.87 4.75 11.02
CA VAL A 112 10.76 3.81 11.14
C VAL A 112 10.54 3.44 12.59
N VAL A 113 9.35 3.68 13.10
CA VAL A 113 8.88 3.21 14.40
C VAL A 113 7.87 2.10 14.22
N GLN A 114 8.02 1.07 15.04
CA GLN A 114 7.22 -0.13 14.96
C GLN A 114 6.43 -0.31 16.26
N GLY A 115 5.12 -0.39 16.14
CA GLY A 115 4.25 -0.90 17.17
C GLY A 115 4.03 -2.40 16.98
N GLU A 116 3.54 -3.07 18.00
CA GLU A 116 3.25 -4.49 17.99
C GLU A 116 1.75 -4.75 17.88
N ARG A 117 1.39 -5.84 17.22
CA ARG A 117 0.04 -6.39 17.26
C ARG A 117 -0.11 -7.28 18.50
N ARG A 118 -1.34 -7.53 18.92
CA ARG A 118 -1.64 -8.50 20.00
C ARG A 118 -1.18 -9.90 19.60
N ALA A 119 -1.13 -10.80 20.57
CA ALA A 119 -0.74 -12.20 20.35
C ALA A 119 -1.64 -12.94 19.32
N ASP A 120 -2.89 -12.52 19.16
CA ASP A 120 -3.83 -13.00 18.15
C ASP A 120 -3.71 -12.26 16.81
N LEU A 121 -2.71 -11.41 16.67
CA LEU A 121 -2.39 -10.60 15.49
C LEU A 121 -3.42 -9.50 15.18
N THR A 122 -4.35 -9.23 16.07
CA THR A 122 -5.25 -8.07 15.98
C THR A 122 -4.55 -6.77 16.35
N LEU A 123 -5.15 -5.66 15.98
CA LEU A 123 -4.66 -4.33 16.37
C LEU A 123 -4.90 -4.08 17.87
N ASP A 124 -3.99 -3.36 18.50
CA ASP A 124 -4.12 -2.89 19.88
C ASP A 124 -4.22 -1.36 19.91
N ALA A 125 -5.38 -0.84 20.27
CA ALA A 125 -5.63 0.59 20.34
C ALA A 125 -4.67 1.31 21.29
N LEU A 126 -4.34 0.70 22.43
CA LEU A 126 -3.38 1.27 23.39
C LEU A 126 -1.97 1.36 22.84
N GLU A 127 -1.55 0.36 22.07
CA GLU A 127 -0.25 0.38 21.41
C GLU A 127 -0.24 1.39 20.24
N ILE A 128 -1.32 1.51 19.49
CA ILE A 128 -1.48 2.53 18.45
C ILE A 128 -1.36 3.92 19.05
N GLU A 129 -2.12 4.21 20.10
CA GLU A 129 -2.08 5.50 20.81
C GLU A 129 -0.67 5.81 21.34
N ARG A 130 -0.02 4.82 21.95
CA ARG A 130 1.35 4.94 22.46
C ARG A 130 2.32 5.34 21.36
N VAL A 131 2.28 4.65 20.22
CA VAL A 131 3.19 4.90 19.09
C VAL A 131 2.93 6.28 18.48
N LEU A 132 1.66 6.60 18.19
CA LEU A 132 1.29 7.86 17.56
C LEU A 132 1.60 9.07 18.46
N THR A 133 1.30 8.98 19.76
CA THR A 133 1.54 10.07 20.72
C THR A 133 3.03 10.30 20.98
N ARG A 134 3.77 9.21 21.16
CA ARG A 134 5.20 9.28 21.50
C ARG A 134 6.07 9.74 20.35
N HIS A 135 5.81 9.22 19.15
CA HIS A 135 6.70 9.40 18.00
C HIS A 135 6.19 10.42 16.99
N LYS A 136 4.91 10.78 17.03
CA LYS A 136 4.28 11.77 16.15
C LYS A 136 4.67 11.55 14.68
N PRO A 137 4.42 10.37 14.12
CA PRO A 137 4.82 10.05 12.75
C PRO A 137 4.17 11.01 11.77
N SER A 138 4.83 11.27 10.64
CA SER A 138 4.23 12.00 9.53
C SER A 138 3.36 11.11 8.64
N VAL A 139 3.65 9.80 8.64
CA VAL A 139 2.87 8.78 7.92
C VAL A 139 2.68 7.57 8.85
N SER A 140 1.48 7.01 8.85
CA SER A 140 1.17 5.77 9.57
C SER A 140 0.51 4.77 8.61
N PHE A 141 1.06 3.56 8.53
CA PHE A 141 0.53 2.50 7.68
C PHE A 141 -0.26 1.48 8.47
N LEU A 142 -1.48 1.23 7.97
CA LEU A 142 -2.34 0.15 8.41
C LEU A 142 -2.68 -0.75 7.23
N CYS A 143 -2.25 -2.00 7.28
CA CYS A 143 -2.54 -3.00 6.26
C CYS A 143 -3.83 -3.75 6.60
N ASN A 144 -4.83 -3.70 5.71
CA ASN A 144 -6.12 -4.38 5.92
C ASN A 144 -6.70 -4.94 4.61
N PRO A 145 -6.94 -6.24 4.47
CA PRO A 145 -6.49 -7.32 5.36
C PRO A 145 -4.97 -7.30 5.54
N ASN A 146 -4.49 -7.66 6.74
CA ASN A 146 -3.07 -7.59 7.04
C ASN A 146 -2.25 -8.61 6.25
N ASN A 147 -1.17 -8.20 5.65
CA ASN A 147 -0.16 -9.07 5.04
C ASN A 147 1.04 -9.17 6.01
N PRO A 148 1.52 -10.38 6.41
CA PRO A 148 1.17 -11.69 5.85
C PRO A 148 0.09 -12.46 6.61
N THR A 149 -0.48 -11.93 7.69
CA THR A 149 -1.28 -12.68 8.65
C THR A 149 -2.70 -13.02 8.16
N GLY A 150 -3.22 -12.27 7.17
CA GLY A 150 -4.59 -12.38 6.71
C GLY A 150 -5.64 -11.84 7.70
N THR A 151 -5.20 -11.29 8.84
CA THR A 151 -6.10 -10.75 9.87
C THR A 151 -6.88 -9.56 9.32
N LEU A 152 -8.19 -9.60 9.47
CA LEU A 152 -9.09 -8.53 9.09
C LEU A 152 -9.36 -7.62 10.31
N ALA A 153 -9.07 -6.34 10.16
CA ALA A 153 -9.52 -5.35 11.14
C ALA A 153 -11.03 -5.08 10.96
N ARG A 154 -11.75 -5.02 12.06
CA ARG A 154 -13.18 -4.68 12.02
C ARG A 154 -13.37 -3.21 11.66
N PRO A 155 -14.49 -2.81 11.07
CA PRO A 155 -14.75 -1.40 10.76
C PRO A 155 -14.56 -0.45 11.95
N GLY A 156 -14.97 -0.87 13.17
CA GLY A 156 -14.77 -0.11 14.40
C GLY A 156 -13.29 0.10 14.74
N ASP A 157 -12.44 -0.92 14.56
CA ASP A 157 -11.00 -0.83 14.81
C ASP A 157 -10.32 0.16 13.84
N LEU A 158 -10.81 0.24 12.59
CA LEU A 158 -10.31 1.19 11.59
C LEU A 158 -10.70 2.63 11.93
N ILE A 159 -11.95 2.85 12.38
CA ILE A 159 -12.44 4.15 12.82
C ILE A 159 -11.62 4.62 14.03
N GLU A 160 -11.46 3.76 15.04
CA GLU A 160 -10.66 4.05 16.23
C GLU A 160 -9.22 4.40 15.87
N PHE A 161 -8.60 3.65 14.94
CA PHE A 161 -7.27 3.98 14.44
C PHE A 161 -7.22 5.38 13.83
N MET A 162 -8.21 5.74 13.00
CA MET A 162 -8.28 7.05 12.35
C MET A 162 -8.49 8.18 13.37
N GLU A 163 -9.31 7.94 14.40
CA GLU A 163 -9.57 8.90 15.47
C GLU A 163 -8.33 9.15 16.36
N LEU A 164 -7.50 8.11 16.57
CA LEU A 164 -6.26 8.21 17.30
C LEU A 164 -5.15 8.91 16.49
N CYS A 165 -5.26 8.96 15.16
CA CYS A 165 -4.28 9.65 14.31
C CYS A 165 -4.41 11.16 14.48
N PRO A 166 -3.34 11.87 14.86
CA PRO A 166 -3.33 13.33 14.82
C PRO A 166 -3.61 13.87 13.40
N SER A 167 -4.24 15.03 13.31
CA SER A 167 -4.66 15.63 12.02
C SER A 167 -3.52 15.91 11.02
N ASN A 168 -2.28 15.88 11.49
CA ASN A 168 -1.07 16.07 10.67
C ASN A 168 -0.41 14.74 10.22
N VAL A 169 -1.04 13.60 10.52
CA VAL A 169 -0.58 12.26 10.08
C VAL A 169 -1.35 11.85 8.84
N ILE A 170 -0.62 11.33 7.85
CA ILE A 170 -1.15 10.75 6.62
C ILE A 170 -1.32 9.24 6.79
#